data_13fb8c486dec8f7da4a4f5725c9d7145
#
_entry.id   13fb8c486dec8f7da4a4f5725c9d7145
#
_cell.length_a   1.000
_cell.length_b   1.000
_cell.length_c   1.000
_cell.angle_alpha   90.00
_cell.angle_beta   90.00
_cell.angle_gamma   90.00
#
_symmetry.space_group_name_H-M   'P 1'
#
loop_
_entity.id
_entity.type
_entity.pdbx_description
1 polymer ?
#
loop_
_entity_poly.entity_id
_entity_poly.type
_entity_poly.pdbx_seq_one_letter_code
_entity_poly.pdbx_strand_id
1 'polypeptide(L)'
;MKTAPTTFAWALKRDLRIALRRRADTLNLLGFFVLACLMVPFAVGPETDWLARLGPGIIWVMALLAQLTALPMLFANDHQDGSLEHMLASGRSATALVAGKLLAVWLVSALPLIVITPVMALALSVDLPRTGLLVLTLLL
;
A
#
# COMPACT_ATOMS: atom_id res chain seq x y z
N MET A 1 -23.72 -13.31 19.90
CA MET A 1 -22.51 -12.49 19.58
C MET A 1 -21.59 -13.30 18.70
N LYS A 2 -21.28 -12.81 17.49
CA LYS A 2 -20.29 -13.50 16.62
C LYS A 2 -18.90 -13.25 17.18
N THR A 3 -18.09 -14.29 17.26
CA THR A 3 -16.73 -14.23 17.83
C THR A 3 -15.83 -13.29 17.03
N ALA A 4 -14.87 -12.63 17.69
CA ALA A 4 -13.95 -11.68 17.05
C ALA A 4 -13.24 -12.24 15.80
N PRO A 5 -12.73 -13.49 15.78
CA PRO A 5 -12.07 -14.05 14.58
C PRO A 5 -13.01 -14.19 13.37
N THR A 6 -14.29 -14.52 13.60
CA THR A 6 -15.26 -14.59 12.48
C THR A 6 -15.61 -13.21 11.94
N THR A 7 -15.62 -12.18 12.78
CA THR A 7 -15.83 -10.78 12.38
C THR A 7 -14.68 -10.26 11.56
N PHE A 8 -13.44 -10.50 12.00
CA PHE A 8 -12.21 -10.14 11.28
C PHE A 8 -12.16 -10.77 9.88
N ALA A 9 -12.32 -12.09 9.78
CA ALA A 9 -12.28 -12.80 8.51
C ALA A 9 -13.38 -12.33 7.53
N TRP A 10 -14.55 -12.02 8.06
CA TRP A 10 -15.64 -11.48 7.25
C TRP A 10 -15.31 -10.08 6.72
N ALA A 11 -14.80 -9.18 7.57
CA ALA A 11 -14.41 -7.83 7.17
C ALA A 11 -13.29 -7.87 6.13
N LEU A 12 -12.23 -8.64 6.40
CA LEU A 12 -11.11 -8.82 5.49
C LEU A 12 -11.58 -9.32 4.11
N LYS A 13 -12.38 -10.38 4.06
CA LYS A 13 -12.87 -10.95 2.79
C LYS A 13 -13.76 -9.98 2.01
N ARG A 14 -14.62 -9.23 2.72
CA ARG A 14 -15.49 -8.22 2.13
C ARG A 14 -14.65 -7.11 1.50
N ASP A 15 -13.77 -6.50 2.28
CA ASP A 15 -13.01 -5.33 1.87
C ASP A 15 -11.96 -5.67 0.80
N LEU A 16 -11.33 -6.84 0.88
CA LEU A 16 -10.46 -7.35 -0.17
C LEU A 16 -11.22 -7.52 -1.50
N ARG A 17 -12.44 -8.02 -1.47
CA ARG A 17 -13.27 -8.16 -2.68
C ARG A 17 -13.65 -6.81 -3.28
N ILE A 18 -13.96 -5.83 -2.44
CA ILE A 18 -14.28 -4.46 -2.87
C ILE A 18 -13.04 -3.81 -3.48
N ALA A 19 -11.90 -3.87 -2.80
CA ALA A 19 -10.64 -3.28 -3.24
C ALA A 19 -10.14 -3.90 -4.55
N LEU A 20 -10.21 -5.22 -4.71
CA LEU A 20 -9.85 -5.90 -5.97
C LEU A 20 -10.75 -5.52 -7.17
N ARG A 21 -11.97 -5.08 -6.92
CA ARG A 21 -12.85 -4.56 -7.97
C ARG A 21 -12.50 -3.13 -8.38
N ARG A 22 -11.90 -2.35 -7.48
CA ARG A 22 -11.47 -0.97 -7.72
C ARG A 22 -10.02 -0.89 -8.20
N ARG A 23 -9.74 -1.53 -9.32
CA ARG A 23 -8.39 -1.58 -9.90
C ARG A 23 -7.81 -0.19 -10.21
N ALA A 24 -8.66 0.77 -10.50
CA ALA A 24 -8.24 2.15 -10.79
C ALA A 24 -7.47 2.78 -9.61
N ASP A 25 -7.91 2.56 -8.38
CA ASP A 25 -7.28 3.12 -7.19
C ASP A 25 -5.87 2.53 -6.99
N THR A 26 -5.73 1.21 -7.16
CA THR A 26 -4.43 0.53 -7.09
C THR A 26 -3.51 0.96 -8.25
N LEU A 27 -4.05 1.12 -9.46
CA LEU A 27 -3.28 1.59 -10.62
C LEU A 27 -2.81 3.03 -10.44
N ASN A 28 -3.63 3.91 -9.88
CA ASN A 28 -3.25 5.29 -9.57
C ASN A 28 -2.10 5.34 -8.55
N LEU A 29 -2.19 4.55 -7.48
CA LEU A 29 -1.15 4.42 -6.46
C LEU A 29 0.18 3.93 -7.07
N LEU A 30 0.12 2.86 -7.86
CA LEU A 30 1.30 2.30 -8.54
C LEU A 30 1.86 3.29 -9.57
N GLY A 31 0.99 3.93 -10.35
CA GLY A 31 1.38 4.95 -11.32
C GLY A 31 2.10 6.12 -10.67
N PHE A 32 1.56 6.62 -9.54
CA PHE A 32 2.22 7.65 -8.75
C PHE A 32 3.61 7.21 -8.27
N PHE A 33 3.72 6.01 -7.68
CA PHE A 33 4.97 5.47 -7.17
C PHE A 33 6.02 5.34 -8.29
N VAL A 34 5.65 4.73 -9.41
CA VAL A 34 6.55 4.52 -10.55
C VAL A 34 7.00 5.85 -11.13
N LEU A 35 6.07 6.78 -11.41
CA LEU A 35 6.39 8.09 -11.94
C LEU A 35 7.29 8.87 -10.99
N ALA A 36 6.99 8.89 -9.69
CA ALA A 36 7.79 9.57 -8.70
C ALA A 36 9.23 9.01 -8.64
N CYS A 37 9.40 7.69 -8.65
CA CYS A 37 10.71 7.05 -8.69
C CYS A 37 11.47 7.38 -9.98
N LEU A 38 10.81 7.35 -11.14
CA LEU A 38 11.44 7.64 -12.44
C LEU A 38 11.80 9.11 -12.60
N MET A 39 11.10 10.04 -11.92
CA MET A 39 11.46 11.46 -11.96
C MET A 39 12.81 11.76 -11.32
N VAL A 40 13.29 10.92 -10.42
CA VAL A 40 14.55 11.15 -9.70
C VAL A 40 15.77 11.15 -10.62
N PRO A 41 16.01 10.14 -11.49
CA PRO A 41 17.11 10.18 -12.46
C PRO A 41 17.06 11.40 -13.40
N PHE A 42 15.85 11.86 -13.75
CA PHE A 42 15.71 13.07 -14.57
C PHE A 42 16.05 14.34 -13.81
N ALA A 43 15.82 14.38 -12.50
CA ALA A 43 16.09 15.55 -11.67
C ALA A 43 17.58 15.67 -11.27
N VAL A 44 18.22 14.54 -10.96
CA VAL A 44 19.60 14.47 -10.42
C VAL A 44 20.64 14.26 -11.54
N GLY A 45 20.19 13.73 -12.69
CA GLY A 45 21.08 13.31 -13.78
C GLY A 45 21.46 11.82 -13.70
N PRO A 46 22.14 11.30 -14.73
CA PRO A 46 22.41 9.87 -14.88
C PRO A 46 23.62 9.38 -14.05
N GLU A 47 24.05 10.10 -13.03
CA GLU A 47 25.17 9.70 -12.18
C GLU A 47 24.77 8.52 -11.30
N THR A 48 25.19 7.32 -11.73
CA THR A 48 24.82 6.04 -11.11
C THR A 48 25.25 5.93 -9.64
N ASP A 49 26.38 6.54 -9.26
CA ASP A 49 26.89 6.48 -7.89
C ASP A 49 25.97 7.17 -6.88
N TRP A 50 25.43 8.33 -7.23
CA TRP A 50 24.45 9.04 -6.41
C TRP A 50 23.13 8.30 -6.33
N LEU A 51 22.65 7.81 -7.46
CA LEU A 51 21.42 7.05 -7.55
C LEU A 51 21.50 5.75 -6.73
N ALA A 52 22.61 5.02 -6.81
CA ALA A 52 22.82 3.80 -6.03
C ALA A 52 22.87 4.05 -4.51
N ARG A 53 23.40 5.20 -4.08
CA ARG A 53 23.49 5.55 -2.64
C ARG A 53 22.16 6.03 -2.07
N LEU A 54 21.46 6.90 -2.80
CA LEU A 54 20.21 7.53 -2.34
C LEU A 54 18.97 6.73 -2.72
N GLY A 55 19.07 5.87 -3.75
CA GLY A 55 17.96 5.09 -4.30
C GLY A 55 17.12 4.36 -3.25
N PRO A 56 17.71 3.63 -2.30
CA PRO A 56 16.95 2.95 -1.26
C PRO A 56 16.06 3.90 -0.44
N GLY A 57 16.62 5.03 0.00
CA GLY A 57 15.89 6.03 0.76
C GLY A 57 14.78 6.69 -0.08
N ILE A 58 15.06 6.97 -1.34
CA ILE A 58 14.09 7.55 -2.27
C ILE A 58 12.92 6.60 -2.48
N ILE A 59 13.18 5.32 -2.78
CA ILE A 59 12.13 4.30 -2.96
C ILE A 59 11.27 4.21 -1.69
N TRP A 60 11.88 4.22 -0.52
CA TRP A 60 11.17 4.19 0.76
C TRP A 60 10.24 5.40 0.94
N VAL A 61 10.75 6.60 0.71
CA VAL A 61 9.95 7.85 0.81
C VAL A 61 8.81 7.83 -0.21
N MET A 62 9.09 7.45 -1.47
CA MET A 62 8.05 7.40 -2.51
C MET A 62 6.99 6.32 -2.23
N ALA A 63 7.39 5.19 -1.65
CA ALA A 63 6.45 4.16 -1.20
C ALA A 63 5.54 4.67 -0.07
N LEU A 64 6.10 5.39 0.93
CA LEU A 64 5.31 6.02 1.99
C LEU A 64 4.33 7.06 1.43
N LEU A 65 4.79 7.94 0.53
CA LEU A 65 3.92 8.93 -0.11
C LEU A 65 2.80 8.27 -0.92
N ALA A 66 3.13 7.21 -1.66
CA ALA A 66 2.12 6.43 -2.37
C ALA A 66 1.10 5.81 -1.41
N GLN A 67 1.54 5.24 -0.27
CA GLN A 67 0.64 4.68 0.74
C GLN A 67 -0.29 5.74 1.37
N LEU A 68 0.18 6.98 1.54
CA LEU A 68 -0.68 8.07 2.02
C LEU A 68 -1.87 8.31 1.10
N THR A 69 -1.71 8.10 -0.22
CA THR A 69 -2.83 8.22 -1.17
C THR A 69 -3.89 7.13 -1.01
N ALA A 70 -3.53 6.00 -0.38
CA ALA A 70 -4.46 4.90 -0.10
C ALA A 70 -5.28 5.10 1.19
N LEU A 71 -4.86 5.98 2.11
CA LEU A 71 -5.56 6.19 3.38
C LEU A 71 -7.04 6.60 3.24
N PRO A 72 -7.43 7.49 2.31
CA PRO A 72 -8.84 7.81 2.12
C PRO A 72 -9.71 6.60 1.75
N MET A 73 -9.13 5.57 1.14
CA MET A 73 -9.87 4.35 0.75
C MET A 73 -10.38 3.55 1.95
N LEU A 74 -9.78 3.74 3.15
CA LEU A 74 -10.13 2.99 4.35
C LEU A 74 -11.60 3.20 4.76
N PHE A 75 -12.06 4.44 4.80
CA PHE A 75 -13.35 4.77 5.37
C PHE A 75 -14.25 5.63 4.47
N ALA A 76 -13.71 6.30 3.45
CA ALA A 76 -14.47 7.22 2.61
C ALA A 76 -15.70 6.56 1.96
N ASN A 77 -15.54 5.34 1.47
CA ASN A 77 -16.61 4.60 0.84
C ASN A 77 -17.68 4.14 1.83
N ASP A 78 -17.26 3.60 2.98
CA ASP A 78 -18.20 3.12 4.00
C ASP A 78 -18.97 4.26 4.67
N HIS A 79 -18.36 5.45 4.73
CA HIS A 79 -19.04 6.65 5.21
C HIS A 79 -20.08 7.14 4.19
N GLN A 80 -19.72 7.18 2.89
CA GLN A 80 -20.62 7.60 1.83
C GLN A 80 -21.84 6.67 1.67
N ASP A 81 -21.63 5.36 1.83
CA ASP A 81 -22.67 4.34 1.69
C ASP A 81 -23.46 4.10 3.00
N GLY A 82 -23.13 4.80 4.11
CA GLY A 82 -23.75 4.59 5.42
C GLY A 82 -23.46 3.22 6.04
N SER A 83 -22.62 2.41 5.41
CA SER A 83 -22.29 1.05 5.86
C SER A 83 -21.46 1.02 7.15
N LEU A 84 -20.71 2.09 7.43
CA LEU A 84 -19.94 2.26 8.65
C LEU A 84 -20.86 2.25 9.90
N GLU A 85 -21.96 3.01 9.84
CA GLU A 85 -22.95 3.09 10.94
C GLU A 85 -23.63 1.74 11.19
N HIS A 86 -24.02 1.05 10.13
CA HIS A 86 -24.59 -0.30 10.23
C HIS A 86 -23.61 -1.32 10.80
N MET A 87 -22.31 -1.22 10.46
CA MET A 87 -21.28 -2.09 11.03
C MET A 87 -21.08 -1.85 12.52
N LEU A 88 -21.07 -0.59 12.95
CA LEU A 88 -20.95 -0.23 14.37
C LEU A 88 -22.20 -0.63 15.16
N ALA A 89 -23.39 -0.46 14.58
CA ALA A 89 -24.66 -0.85 15.19
C ALA A 89 -24.87 -2.38 15.26
N SER A 90 -24.12 -3.16 14.49
CA SER A 90 -24.29 -4.63 14.39
C SER A 90 -23.84 -5.43 15.63
N GLY A 91 -23.34 -4.77 16.68
CA GLY A 91 -22.80 -5.43 17.90
C GLY A 91 -21.53 -6.27 17.67
N ARG A 92 -20.86 -6.09 16.52
CA ARG A 92 -19.58 -6.71 16.20
C ARG A 92 -18.44 -5.95 16.86
N SER A 93 -17.32 -6.64 17.14
CA SER A 93 -16.13 -5.99 17.67
C SER A 93 -15.59 -4.96 16.66
N ALA A 94 -15.61 -3.68 17.04
CA ALA A 94 -15.10 -2.58 16.23
C ALA A 94 -13.61 -2.75 15.91
N THR A 95 -12.83 -3.22 16.89
CA THR A 95 -11.39 -3.49 16.71
C THR A 95 -11.13 -4.56 15.66
N ALA A 96 -11.91 -5.64 15.65
CA ALA A 96 -11.77 -6.69 14.64
C ALA A 96 -12.19 -6.22 13.24
N LEU A 97 -13.19 -5.34 13.15
CA LEU A 97 -13.61 -4.72 11.88
C LEU A 97 -12.49 -3.82 11.32
N VAL A 98 -11.95 -2.93 12.14
CA VAL A 98 -10.87 -2.00 11.74
C VAL A 98 -9.60 -2.77 11.35
N ALA A 99 -9.22 -3.77 12.15
CA ALA A 99 -8.03 -4.60 11.83
C ALA A 99 -8.18 -5.35 10.50
N GLY A 100 -9.37 -5.92 10.23
CA GLY A 100 -9.65 -6.59 8.96
C GLY A 100 -9.57 -5.63 7.76
N LYS A 101 -10.05 -4.41 7.96
CA LYS A 101 -10.03 -3.34 6.97
C LYS A 101 -8.61 -2.85 6.67
N LEU A 102 -7.83 -2.57 7.73
CA LEU A 102 -6.42 -2.18 7.60
C LEU A 102 -5.62 -3.24 6.83
N LEU A 103 -5.80 -4.51 7.18
CA LEU A 103 -5.11 -5.60 6.48
C LEU A 103 -5.54 -5.71 5.02
N ALA A 104 -6.82 -5.52 4.71
CA ALA A 104 -7.32 -5.55 3.33
C ALA A 104 -6.67 -4.43 2.49
N VAL A 105 -6.65 -3.20 3.00
CA VAL A 105 -6.03 -2.06 2.31
C VAL A 105 -4.53 -2.28 2.17
N TRP A 106 -3.85 -2.74 3.23
CA TRP A 106 -2.42 -3.06 3.17
C TRP A 106 -2.11 -4.09 2.07
N LEU A 107 -2.87 -5.19 2.00
CA LEU A 107 -2.67 -6.22 0.97
C LEU A 107 -2.86 -5.68 -0.46
N VAL A 108 -3.80 -4.78 -0.67
CA VAL A 108 -4.11 -4.28 -2.02
C VAL A 108 -3.22 -3.10 -2.42
N SER A 109 -2.70 -2.34 -1.46
CA SER A 109 -1.83 -1.19 -1.73
C SER A 109 -0.35 -1.52 -1.58
N ALA A 110 0.07 -2.11 -0.47
CA ALA A 110 1.49 -2.36 -0.18
C ALA A 110 2.05 -3.52 -0.99
N LEU A 111 1.30 -4.61 -1.15
CA LEU A 111 1.81 -5.80 -1.84
C LEU A 111 2.19 -5.53 -3.30
N PRO A 112 1.39 -4.83 -4.13
CA PRO A 112 1.81 -4.45 -5.48
C PRO A 112 3.03 -3.52 -5.50
N LEU A 113 3.14 -2.59 -4.53
CA LEU A 113 4.33 -1.74 -4.40
C LEU A 113 5.59 -2.57 -4.12
N ILE A 114 5.50 -3.53 -3.20
CA ILE A 114 6.61 -4.43 -2.87
C ILE A 114 7.04 -5.24 -4.09
N VAL A 115 6.08 -5.73 -4.89
CA VAL A 115 6.37 -6.49 -6.10
C VAL A 115 7.08 -5.65 -7.17
N ILE A 116 6.74 -4.36 -7.29
CA ILE A 116 7.36 -3.47 -8.28
C ILE A 116 8.68 -2.85 -7.79
N THR A 117 8.93 -2.85 -6.48
CA THR A 117 10.14 -2.27 -5.85
C THR A 117 11.44 -2.79 -6.46
N PRO A 118 11.66 -4.09 -6.75
CA PRO A 118 12.89 -4.55 -7.39
C PRO A 118 13.13 -3.92 -8.77
N VAL A 119 12.07 -3.66 -9.53
CA VAL A 119 12.17 -3.01 -10.84
C VAL A 119 12.61 -1.56 -10.68
N MET A 120 12.04 -0.85 -9.69
CA MET A 120 12.45 0.53 -9.38
C MET A 120 13.87 0.60 -8.82
N ALA A 121 14.29 -0.38 -8.02
CA ALA A 121 15.66 -0.49 -7.52
C ALA A 121 16.68 -0.65 -8.67
N LEU A 122 16.36 -1.47 -9.68
CA LEU A 122 17.17 -1.60 -10.88
C LEU A 122 17.24 -0.28 -11.67
N ALA A 123 16.12 0.43 -11.81
CA ALA A 123 16.06 1.72 -12.49
C ALA A 123 16.90 2.81 -11.81
N LEU A 124 17.07 2.72 -10.47
CA LEU A 124 17.92 3.61 -9.68
C LEU A 124 19.33 3.04 -9.42
N SER A 125 19.75 2.01 -10.14
CA SER A 125 21.08 1.39 -10.02
C SER A 125 21.41 0.88 -8.60
N VAL A 126 20.38 0.48 -7.83
CA VAL A 126 20.53 -0.07 -6.47
C VAL A 126 21.00 -1.52 -6.55
N ASP A 127 22.01 -1.87 -5.76
CA ASP A 127 22.56 -3.23 -5.70
C ASP A 127 21.54 -4.26 -5.18
N LEU A 128 21.68 -5.51 -5.65
CA LEU A 128 20.80 -6.63 -5.24
C LEU A 128 20.70 -6.84 -3.72
N PRO A 129 21.78 -6.79 -2.92
CA PRO A 129 21.68 -6.95 -1.47
C PRO A 129 20.84 -5.85 -0.81
N ARG A 130 20.99 -4.59 -1.25
CA ARG A 130 20.20 -3.46 -0.76
C ARG A 130 18.74 -3.54 -1.19
N THR A 131 18.49 -4.04 -2.40
CA THR A 131 17.13 -4.30 -2.89
C THR A 131 16.42 -5.34 -2.04
N GLY A 132 17.11 -6.41 -1.64
CA GLY A 132 16.56 -7.42 -0.73
C GLY A 132 16.19 -6.83 0.64
N LEU A 133 17.06 -5.99 1.21
CA LEU A 133 16.76 -5.26 2.46
C LEU A 133 15.58 -4.31 2.32
N LEU A 134 15.49 -3.59 1.19
CA LEU A 134 14.34 -2.72 0.87
C LEU A 134 13.02 -3.49 0.86
N VAL A 135 12.97 -4.58 0.12
CA VAL A 135 11.77 -5.43 0.06
C VAL A 135 11.39 -5.94 1.44
N LEU A 136 12.36 -6.39 2.23
CA LEU A 136 12.13 -6.86 3.59
C LEU A 136 11.60 -5.75 4.51
N THR A 137 12.18 -4.54 4.44
CA THR A 137 11.77 -3.41 5.29
C THR A 137 10.42 -2.81 4.87
N LEU A 138 10.02 -2.91 3.61
CA LEU A 138 8.70 -2.51 3.13
C LEU A 138 7.61 -3.53 3.48
N LEU A 139 7.99 -4.76 3.76
CA LEU A 139 7.06 -5.83 4.14
C LEU A 139 6.72 -5.79 5.63
N LEU A 140 7.61 -5.23 6.47
CA LEU A 140 7.45 -5.07 7.92
C LEU A 140 6.65 -3.82 8.28
#